data_bd6dd6fcd8464f47027b2cd0314f77f6
#
_entry.id   bd6dd6fcd8464f47027b2cd0314f77f6
#
_cell.length_a   1.000
_cell.length_b   1.000
_cell.length_c   1.000
_cell.angle_alpha   90.00
_cell.angle_beta   90.00
_cell.angle_gamma   90.00
#
_symmetry.space_group_name_H-M   'P 1'
#
loop_
_entity.id
_entity.type
_entity.pdbx_description
1 polymer ?
#
loop_
_entity_poly.entity_id
_entity_poly.type
_entity_poly.pdbx_seq_one_letter_code
_entity_poly.pdbx_strand_id
1 'polypeptide(L)'
;MSRVGKKPVAIPSGVTAVVEGQTVKVKGPKGALSVVLHGDVAAKVEKGEVKVDPRAETKRARAMWGTYRSLLENVMTGVTKGFERKLEITGVGYRAALQGKNLQVQLGYSHDIVYPIPEGITIAEIGRASCRERE
;
A
#
# COMPACT_ATOMS: atom_id res chain seq x y z
N MET A 1 24.83 -0.60 -7.06
CA MET A 1 23.86 -1.54 -7.63
C MET A 1 22.77 -1.83 -6.63
N SER A 2 21.50 -1.73 -7.02
CA SER A 2 20.36 -1.99 -6.11
C SER A 2 20.05 -3.50 -6.08
N ARG A 3 20.16 -4.12 -4.90
CA ARG A 3 19.75 -5.52 -4.72
C ARG A 3 18.24 -5.72 -4.88
N VAL A 4 17.46 -4.72 -4.47
CA VAL A 4 15.99 -4.73 -4.58
C VAL A 4 15.55 -4.59 -6.04
N GLY A 5 16.16 -3.66 -6.78
CA GLY A 5 15.80 -3.41 -8.18
C GLY A 5 16.04 -4.60 -9.11
N LYS A 6 17.04 -5.43 -8.83
CA LYS A 6 17.36 -6.63 -9.63
C LYS A 6 16.33 -7.75 -9.52
N LYS A 7 15.53 -7.78 -8.44
CA LYS A 7 14.51 -8.82 -8.27
C LYS A 7 13.31 -8.52 -9.15
N PRO A 8 12.90 -9.44 -10.03
CA PRO A 8 11.67 -9.25 -10.80
C PRO A 8 10.45 -9.25 -9.86
N VAL A 9 9.38 -8.61 -10.30
CA VAL A 9 8.11 -8.61 -9.59
C VAL A 9 7.22 -9.67 -10.21
N ALA A 10 6.93 -10.73 -9.48
CA ALA A 10 6.04 -11.79 -9.95
C ALA A 10 4.61 -11.27 -10.12
N ILE A 11 3.97 -11.62 -11.22
CA ILE A 11 2.55 -11.33 -11.47
C ILE A 11 1.75 -12.48 -10.85
N PRO A 12 0.93 -12.22 -9.81
CA PRO A 12 0.10 -13.25 -9.23
C PRO A 12 -0.95 -13.76 -10.20
N SER A 13 -1.43 -14.98 -10.00
CA SER A 13 -2.51 -15.55 -10.81
C SER A 13 -3.78 -14.70 -10.72
N GLY A 14 -4.39 -14.42 -11.87
CA GLY A 14 -5.58 -13.56 -11.94
C GLY A 14 -5.31 -12.04 -12.04
N VAL A 15 -4.04 -11.66 -12.13
CA VAL A 15 -3.63 -10.26 -12.35
C VAL A 15 -3.10 -10.10 -13.78
N THR A 16 -3.55 -9.06 -14.45
CA THR A 16 -3.05 -8.67 -15.77
C THR A 16 -2.24 -7.39 -15.63
N ALA A 17 -0.99 -7.44 -16.07
CA ALA A 17 -0.13 -6.26 -16.13
C ALA A 17 0.17 -5.90 -17.59
N VAL A 18 -0.05 -4.66 -17.95
CA VAL A 18 0.21 -4.12 -19.29
C VAL A 18 1.11 -2.91 -19.15
N VAL A 19 2.18 -2.88 -19.93
CA VAL A 19 3.10 -1.74 -20.01
C VAL A 19 2.80 -0.94 -21.26
N GLU A 20 2.35 0.28 -21.10
CA GLU A 20 2.11 1.23 -22.16
C GLU A 20 3.10 2.39 -22.05
N GLY A 21 4.24 2.28 -22.75
CA GLY A 21 5.29 3.30 -22.69
C GLY A 21 5.87 3.50 -21.30
N GLN A 22 5.47 4.58 -20.63
CA GLN A 22 5.89 4.94 -19.27
C GLN A 22 4.84 4.59 -18.20
N THR A 23 3.71 4.05 -18.59
CA THR A 23 2.63 3.71 -17.65
C THR A 23 2.47 2.20 -17.57
N VAL A 24 2.50 1.69 -16.34
CA VAL A 24 2.18 0.28 -16.06
C VAL A 24 0.76 0.23 -15.50
N LYS A 25 -0.12 -0.42 -16.23
CA LYS A 25 -1.50 -0.68 -15.81
C LYS A 25 -1.59 -2.09 -15.26
N VAL A 26 -2.13 -2.21 -14.08
CA VAL A 26 -2.31 -3.49 -13.39
C VAL A 26 -3.79 -3.66 -13.06
N LYS A 27 -4.37 -4.76 -13.52
CA LYS A 27 -5.76 -5.11 -13.25
C LYS A 27 -5.82 -6.43 -12.50
N GLY A 28 -6.50 -6.44 -11.38
CA GLY A 28 -6.67 -7.61 -10.53
C GLY A 28 -8.10 -7.77 -10.01
N PRO A 29 -8.35 -8.79 -9.20
CA PRO A 29 -9.69 -9.11 -8.69
C PRO A 29 -10.29 -8.03 -7.79
N LYS A 30 -9.46 -7.23 -7.11
CA LYS A 30 -9.93 -6.13 -6.23
C LYS A 30 -10.00 -4.78 -6.92
N GLY A 31 -9.51 -4.64 -8.13
CA GLY A 31 -9.54 -3.38 -8.86
C GLY A 31 -8.42 -3.24 -9.88
N ALA A 32 -8.32 -2.06 -10.46
CA ALA A 32 -7.27 -1.70 -11.40
C ALA A 32 -6.51 -0.49 -10.88
N LEU A 33 -5.20 -0.54 -10.98
CA LEU A 33 -4.31 0.55 -10.62
C LEU A 33 -3.34 0.83 -11.76
N SER A 34 -2.87 2.06 -11.86
CA SER A 34 -1.85 2.44 -12.83
C SER A 34 -0.72 3.19 -12.13
N VAL A 35 0.48 2.93 -12.57
CA VAL A 35 1.69 3.61 -12.10
C VAL A 35 2.41 4.23 -13.28
N VAL A 36 2.66 5.53 -13.20
CA VAL A 36 3.46 6.25 -14.19
C VAL A 36 4.91 6.20 -13.77
N LEU A 37 5.75 5.62 -14.61
CA LEU A 37 7.19 5.53 -14.37
C LEU A 37 7.89 6.84 -14.72
N HIS A 38 8.93 7.16 -13.97
CA HIS A 38 9.82 8.27 -14.32
C HIS A 38 10.62 7.93 -15.58
N GLY A 39 11.02 8.96 -16.34
CA GLY A 39 11.79 8.80 -17.59
C GLY A 39 13.11 8.04 -17.45
N ASP A 40 13.69 8.00 -16.26
CA ASP A 40 14.95 7.31 -15.95
C ASP A 40 14.81 5.80 -15.76
N VAL A 41 13.58 5.27 -15.79
CA VAL A 41 13.26 3.86 -15.52
C VAL A 41 12.37 3.31 -16.62
N ALA A 42 12.61 2.07 -17.01
CA ALA A 42 11.75 1.33 -17.93
C ALA A 42 11.25 0.05 -17.28
N ALA A 43 10.02 -0.34 -17.57
CA ALA A 43 9.47 -1.63 -17.17
C ALA A 43 9.22 -2.51 -18.39
N LYS A 44 9.44 -3.81 -18.24
CA LYS A 44 9.13 -4.84 -19.23
C LYS A 44 8.40 -5.98 -18.57
N VAL A 45 7.42 -6.53 -19.26
CA VAL A 45 6.72 -7.74 -18.84
C VAL A 45 7.32 -8.93 -19.59
N GLU A 46 7.90 -9.87 -18.87
CA GLU A 46 8.50 -11.08 -19.41
C GLU A 46 8.05 -12.29 -18.60
N LYS A 47 7.55 -13.32 -19.25
CA LYS A 47 7.23 -14.65 -18.67
C LYS A 47 6.40 -14.61 -17.35
N GLY A 48 5.46 -13.66 -17.23
CA GLY A 48 4.66 -13.54 -16.01
C GLY A 48 5.32 -12.78 -14.87
N GLU A 49 6.38 -12.05 -15.17
CA GLU A 49 7.09 -11.17 -14.23
C GLU A 49 7.28 -9.78 -14.82
N VAL A 50 7.27 -8.77 -13.99
CA VAL A 50 7.61 -7.40 -14.37
C VAL A 50 9.04 -7.12 -13.94
N LYS A 51 9.89 -6.82 -14.92
CA LYS A 51 11.26 -6.35 -14.67
C LYS A 51 11.32 -4.85 -14.84
N VAL A 52 12.04 -4.22 -13.95
CA VAL A 52 12.30 -2.78 -13.97
C VAL A 52 13.78 -2.57 -14.20
N ASP A 53 14.14 -1.79 -15.21
CA ASP A 53 15.50 -1.50 -15.56
C ASP A 53 15.76 0.01 -15.55
N PRO A 54 16.91 0.48 -15.07
CA PRO A 54 17.30 1.88 -15.18
C PRO A 54 17.72 2.17 -16.64
N ARG A 55 17.29 3.32 -17.16
CA ARG A 55 17.68 3.77 -18.52
C ARG A 55 19.06 4.43 -18.56
N ALA A 56 19.54 4.91 -17.42
CA ALA A 56 20.82 5.58 -17.30
C ALA A 56 21.56 5.12 -16.03
N GLU A 57 22.87 5.23 -16.04
CA GLU A 57 23.71 4.87 -14.90
C GLU A 57 23.91 6.03 -13.89
N THR A 58 22.93 6.89 -13.76
CA THR A 58 22.96 8.00 -12.81
C THR A 58 22.56 7.54 -11.39
N LYS A 59 23.03 8.28 -10.39
CA LYS A 59 22.63 8.04 -8.99
C LYS A 59 21.11 8.09 -8.81
N ARG A 60 20.45 9.00 -9.54
CA ARG A 60 19.01 9.17 -9.54
C ARG A 60 18.28 7.95 -10.15
N ALA A 61 18.74 7.48 -11.31
CA ALA A 61 18.14 6.31 -11.96
C ALA A 61 18.25 5.05 -11.10
N ARG A 62 19.38 4.87 -10.40
CA ARG A 62 19.56 3.74 -9.45
C ARG A 62 18.62 3.84 -8.25
N ALA A 63 18.40 5.04 -7.70
CA ALA A 63 17.46 5.26 -6.62
C ALA A 63 16.02 5.00 -7.08
N MET A 64 15.61 5.53 -8.23
CA MET A 64 14.30 5.32 -8.81
C MET A 64 14.05 3.86 -9.18
N TRP A 65 15.06 3.14 -9.63
CA TRP A 65 14.95 1.72 -9.95
C TRP A 65 14.41 0.87 -8.80
N GLY A 66 14.98 1.00 -7.60
CA GLY A 66 14.50 0.31 -6.41
C GLY A 66 13.12 0.77 -5.97
N THR A 67 12.85 2.08 -6.03
CA THR A 67 11.58 2.67 -5.64
C THR A 67 10.42 2.19 -6.51
N TYR A 68 10.57 2.26 -7.82
CA TYR A 68 9.50 1.82 -8.74
C TYR A 68 9.29 0.31 -8.72
N ARG A 69 10.34 -0.47 -8.52
CA ARG A 69 10.20 -1.91 -8.30
C ARG A 69 9.31 -2.20 -7.08
N SER A 70 9.55 -1.52 -5.97
CA SER A 70 8.76 -1.68 -4.74
C SER A 70 7.34 -1.17 -4.90
N LEU A 71 7.13 -0.06 -5.61
CA LEU A 71 5.80 0.45 -5.93
C LEU A 71 5.00 -0.54 -6.76
N LEU A 72 5.60 -1.16 -7.77
CA LEU A 72 4.94 -2.17 -8.59
C LEU A 72 4.57 -3.41 -7.78
N GLU A 73 5.45 -3.87 -6.88
CA GLU A 73 5.14 -4.96 -5.96
C GLU A 73 3.95 -4.63 -5.05
N ASN A 74 3.90 -3.40 -4.51
CA ASN A 74 2.78 -2.93 -3.71
C ASN A 74 1.47 -2.89 -4.52
N VAL A 75 1.52 -2.42 -5.76
CA VAL A 75 0.35 -2.41 -6.65
C VAL A 75 -0.13 -3.83 -6.92
N MET A 76 0.76 -4.77 -7.22
CA MET A 76 0.40 -6.18 -7.41
C MET A 76 -0.28 -6.77 -6.18
N THR A 77 0.26 -6.51 -5.00
CA THR A 77 -0.32 -6.94 -3.72
C THR A 77 -1.68 -6.28 -3.48
N GLY A 78 -1.79 -4.97 -3.75
CA GLY A 78 -3.02 -4.21 -3.55
C GLY A 78 -4.19 -4.70 -4.40
N VAL A 79 -3.95 -5.04 -5.67
CA VAL A 79 -5.01 -5.53 -6.56
C VAL A 79 -5.38 -7.00 -6.33
N THR A 80 -4.54 -7.76 -5.62
CA THR A 80 -4.81 -9.18 -5.27
C THR A 80 -5.41 -9.33 -3.88
N LYS A 81 -4.62 -9.07 -2.86
CA LYS A 81 -4.97 -9.29 -1.45
C LYS A 81 -5.59 -8.05 -0.82
N GLY A 82 -5.24 -6.86 -1.33
CA GLY A 82 -5.50 -5.59 -0.68
C GLY A 82 -4.54 -5.35 0.49
N PHE A 83 -4.69 -4.19 1.12
CA PHE A 83 -3.91 -3.83 2.29
C PHE A 83 -4.80 -3.82 3.53
N GLU A 84 -4.31 -4.42 4.59
CA GLU A 84 -4.90 -4.39 5.91
C GLU A 84 -3.87 -3.92 6.92
N ARG A 85 -4.26 -3.00 7.80
CA ARG A 85 -3.43 -2.54 8.89
C ARG A 85 -4.20 -2.63 10.19
N LYS A 86 -3.65 -3.35 11.15
CA LYS A 86 -4.18 -3.40 12.51
C LYS A 86 -3.47 -2.36 13.34
N LEU A 87 -4.24 -1.52 14.01
CA LEU A 87 -3.74 -0.49 14.91
C LEU A 87 -4.23 -0.79 16.31
N GLU A 88 -3.35 -0.68 17.28
CA GLU A 88 -3.66 -0.82 18.70
C GLU A 88 -3.44 0.52 19.38
N ILE A 89 -4.45 0.99 20.09
CA ILE A 89 -4.39 2.23 20.85
C ILE A 89 -4.19 1.86 22.30
N THR A 90 -3.03 2.20 22.85
CA THR A 90 -2.68 1.99 24.25
C THR A 90 -2.67 3.32 25.00
N GLY A 91 -3.39 3.38 26.10
CA GLY A 91 -3.44 4.58 26.96
C GLY A 91 -4.61 4.51 27.91
N VAL A 92 -4.44 5.09 29.11
CA VAL A 92 -5.49 5.15 30.13
C VAL A 92 -6.60 6.11 29.65
N GLY A 93 -7.83 5.59 29.56
CA GLY A 93 -8.99 6.35 29.12
C GLY A 93 -9.10 6.61 27.63
N TYR A 94 -8.18 6.06 26.82
CA TYR A 94 -8.26 6.16 25.37
C TYR A 94 -9.37 5.25 24.83
N ARG A 95 -10.17 5.80 23.95
CA ARG A 95 -11.30 5.07 23.33
C ARG A 95 -11.38 5.43 21.86
N ALA A 96 -11.74 4.46 21.06
CA ALA A 96 -12.11 4.65 19.67
C ALA A 96 -13.48 4.03 19.43
N ALA A 97 -14.33 4.71 18.70
CA ALA A 97 -15.65 4.22 18.32
C ALA A 97 -15.96 4.60 16.89
N LEU A 98 -16.63 3.72 16.18
CA LEU A 98 -17.06 3.95 14.81
C LEU A 98 -18.47 4.53 14.81
N GLN A 99 -18.64 5.72 14.26
CA GLN A 99 -19.94 6.36 14.13
C GLN A 99 -20.27 6.60 12.65
N GLY A 100 -20.95 5.65 12.02
CA GLY A 100 -21.28 5.73 10.61
C GLY A 100 -20.03 5.85 9.72
N LYS A 101 -19.84 7.00 9.10
CA LYS A 101 -18.68 7.30 8.25
C LYS A 101 -17.54 8.02 8.99
N ASN A 102 -17.65 8.19 10.29
CA ASN A 102 -16.66 8.91 11.10
C ASN A 102 -16.06 7.98 12.16
N LEU A 103 -14.78 8.14 12.40
CA LEU A 103 -14.09 7.52 13.51
C LEU A 103 -13.97 8.57 14.64
N GLN A 104 -14.62 8.32 15.77
CA GLN A 104 -14.52 9.13 16.97
C GLN A 104 -13.45 8.56 17.88
N VAL A 105 -12.50 9.38 18.26
CA VAL A 105 -11.38 8.98 19.11
C VAL A 105 -11.28 9.91 20.31
N GLN A 106 -11.22 9.32 21.51
CA GLN A 106 -10.98 10.04 22.76
C GLN A 106 -9.54 9.79 23.20
N LEU A 107 -8.73 10.82 23.21
CA LEU A 107 -7.30 10.75 23.48
C LEU A 107 -6.87 11.62 24.69
N GLY A 108 -7.76 11.82 25.65
CA GLY A 108 -7.48 12.64 26.84
C GLY A 108 -7.58 14.14 26.63
N TYR A 109 -8.05 14.59 25.47
CA TYR A 109 -8.40 16.00 25.24
C TYR A 109 -9.78 16.31 25.84
N SER A 110 -10.05 17.59 26.05
CA SER A 110 -11.36 18.06 26.53
C SER A 110 -12.51 17.86 25.52
N HIS A 111 -12.18 17.63 24.26
CA HIS A 111 -13.10 17.36 23.17
C HIS A 111 -12.76 16.03 22.46
N ASP A 112 -13.75 15.40 21.89
CA ASP A 112 -13.57 14.20 21.08
C ASP A 112 -13.02 14.58 19.70
N ILE A 113 -12.10 13.78 19.19
CA ILE A 113 -11.58 13.94 17.84
C ILE A 113 -12.46 13.09 16.90
N VAL A 114 -13.07 13.74 15.92
CA VAL A 114 -13.86 13.08 14.89
C VAL A 114 -13.07 13.09 13.59
N TYR A 115 -12.72 11.91 13.09
CA TYR A 115 -12.00 11.75 11.83
C TYR A 115 -12.94 11.19 10.76
N PRO A 116 -13.23 11.94 9.69
CA PRO A 116 -14.02 11.42 8.59
C PRO A 116 -13.26 10.33 7.85
N ILE A 117 -13.88 9.19 7.64
CA ILE A 117 -13.28 8.07 6.92
C ILE A 117 -13.30 8.40 5.42
N PRO A 118 -12.15 8.47 4.73
CA PRO A 118 -12.10 8.73 3.31
C PRO A 118 -12.70 7.58 2.51
N GLU A 119 -13.17 7.88 1.31
CA GLU A 119 -13.70 6.88 0.40
C GLU A 119 -12.64 5.82 0.03
N GLY A 120 -13.05 4.57 -0.05
CA GLY A 120 -12.17 3.44 -0.36
C GLY A 120 -11.47 2.83 0.86
N ILE A 121 -11.66 3.37 2.07
CA ILE A 121 -11.13 2.78 3.30
C ILE A 121 -12.29 2.25 4.14
N THR A 122 -12.15 1.01 4.57
CA THR A 122 -13.09 0.37 5.51
C THR A 122 -12.39 0.23 6.85
N ILE A 123 -12.99 0.79 7.89
CA ILE A 123 -12.51 0.67 9.26
C ILE A 123 -13.45 -0.26 10.03
N ALA A 124 -12.89 -1.23 10.71
CA ALA A 124 -13.63 -2.10 11.63
C ALA A 124 -13.04 -1.95 13.03
N GLU A 125 -13.91 -1.73 14.00
CA GLU A 125 -13.56 -1.74 15.40
C GLU A 125 -13.64 -3.18 15.90
N ILE A 126 -12.52 -3.71 16.43
CA ILE A 126 -12.44 -5.09 16.92
C ILE A 126 -12.80 -5.17 18.42
N GLY A 127 -13.07 -4.04 19.06
CA GLY A 127 -13.41 -3.94 20.46
C GLY A 127 -12.24 -3.51 21.35
N ARG A 128 -12.56 -3.22 22.61
CA ARG A 128 -11.55 -2.84 23.61
C ARG A 128 -10.70 -4.06 23.95
N ALA A 129 -9.40 -3.92 23.83
CA ALA A 129 -8.53 -4.76 24.65
C ALA A 129 -8.85 -4.38 26.12
N SER A 130 -9.75 -5.12 26.77
CA SER A 130 -9.89 -5.01 28.20
C SER A 130 -8.57 -5.48 28.77
N CYS A 131 -7.74 -4.58 29.24
CA CYS A 131 -6.78 -4.91 30.28
C CYS A 131 -7.60 -5.47 31.44
N ARG A 132 -7.78 -6.76 31.45
CA ARG A 132 -8.13 -7.47 32.65
C ARG A 132 -6.90 -7.38 33.52
N GLU A 133 -6.88 -6.41 34.40
CA GLU A 133 -6.02 -6.43 35.56
C GLU A 133 -6.26 -7.77 36.22
N ARG A 134 -5.28 -8.64 36.15
CA ARG A 134 -5.23 -9.80 37.00
C ARG A 134 -4.81 -9.29 38.37
N GLU A 135 -5.77 -9.24 39.26
CA GLU A 135 -5.48 -9.28 40.68
C GLU A 135 -4.66 -10.54 41.01
#